data_ec581810c3a52dbf5d62444e65831fde
#
_entry.id   ec581810c3a52dbf5d62444e65831fde
#
_cell.length_a   1.000
_cell.length_b   1.000
_cell.length_c   1.000
_cell.angle_alpha   90.00
_cell.angle_beta   90.00
_cell.angle_gamma   90.00
#
_symmetry.space_group_name_H-M   'P 1'
#
loop_
_entity.id
_entity.type
_entity.pdbx_description
1 polymer ?
#
loop_
_entity_poly.entity_id
_entity_poly.type
_entity_poly.pdbx_seq_one_letter_code
_entity_poly.pdbx_strand_id
1 'polypeptide(L)'
;MEASDSPLNPPPPSVFLCFILPLILTSLPHLVASQCKNPPLIFNFGDSNSDTGGLAAGLGFPIDLPNGRSFFRTSTGRLSDGRLLIDFLCQSLNTSLLRPYLDSLSESKFSNGANFAVVGSSTLPKYVPFSLNIQVMQFLHFKAVTLQGSTADSGFKISNEGFRNALYMIDIGQNDVADSFSKNMSYIQVTKRIPSIITEISNAVKTLYDQGGRKFWVHNTGPLGCLPQKLTLVQTKELDTCGCLSSYNAAARLFNEALRHLCQRLRSELKDATIVYVDIYAIKYDLVANSTKYGFTNPLMACCGYGGPPYNYNIDITCGHSGSQVCNEGSQFINWDGIHYTEAANDIIASKVLSRAYSTPSTAFHSFCSN
;
A
#
# COMPACT_ATOMS: atom_id res chain seq x y z
N MET A 1 -92.56 23.56 9.46
CA MET A 1 -92.26 22.75 10.65
C MET A 1 -90.79 22.91 10.91
N GLU A 2 -90.52 23.58 11.97
CA GLU A 2 -89.26 24.13 12.34
C GLU A 2 -88.32 23.06 12.89
N ALA A 3 -87.08 23.06 12.47
CA ALA A 3 -85.99 22.27 13.10
C ALA A 3 -85.11 23.20 13.93
N SER A 4 -85.02 22.93 15.22
CA SER A 4 -84.31 23.74 16.19
C SER A 4 -82.81 23.44 16.13
N ASP A 5 -82.03 24.46 15.88
CA ASP A 5 -80.58 24.43 16.03
C ASP A 5 -80.17 24.56 17.52
N SER A 6 -79.37 23.60 17.97
CA SER A 6 -78.64 23.69 19.24
C SER A 6 -77.18 23.96 19.02
N PRO A 7 -76.54 24.89 19.72
CA PRO A 7 -75.12 25.21 19.49
C PRO A 7 -74.19 24.19 20.13
N LEU A 8 -73.24 23.70 19.33
CA LEU A 8 -72.11 22.86 19.77
C LEU A 8 -71.07 23.70 20.53
N ASN A 9 -70.74 23.29 21.74
CA ASN A 9 -69.64 23.85 22.51
C ASN A 9 -68.28 23.47 21.89
N PRO A 10 -67.31 24.38 21.89
CA PRO A 10 -65.94 24.07 21.44
C PRO A 10 -65.19 23.19 22.45
N PRO A 11 -64.29 22.29 21.99
CA PRO A 11 -63.50 21.46 22.88
C PRO A 11 -62.43 22.28 23.61
N PRO A 12 -61.98 21.84 24.81
CA PRO A 12 -60.98 22.53 25.60
C PRO A 12 -59.60 22.50 24.95
N PRO A 13 -58.72 23.49 25.20
CA PRO A 13 -57.40 23.54 24.61
C PRO A 13 -56.50 22.42 25.15
N SER A 14 -55.96 21.62 24.23
CA SER A 14 -54.95 20.59 24.53
C SER A 14 -53.64 21.29 24.92
N VAL A 15 -53.24 21.16 26.15
CA VAL A 15 -51.92 21.59 26.64
C VAL A 15 -50.89 20.57 26.16
N PHE A 16 -50.17 20.91 25.08
CA PHE A 16 -48.96 20.17 24.65
C PHE A 16 -47.84 20.48 25.65
N LEU A 17 -47.58 19.54 26.55
CA LEU A 17 -46.36 19.56 27.39
C LEU A 17 -45.17 19.20 26.49
N CYS A 18 -44.41 20.18 25.96
CA CYS A 18 -43.14 19.95 25.33
C CYS A 18 -42.12 19.52 26.39
N PHE A 19 -41.85 18.21 26.46
CA PHE A 19 -40.68 17.71 27.16
C PHE A 19 -39.42 18.07 26.31
N ILE A 20 -38.74 19.12 26.72
CA ILE A 20 -37.39 19.44 26.24
C ILE A 20 -36.46 18.43 26.93
N LEU A 21 -36.16 17.33 26.23
CA LEU A 21 -35.07 16.44 26.62
C LEU A 21 -33.75 17.21 26.36
N PRO A 22 -32.89 17.44 27.37
CA PRO A 22 -31.59 18.03 27.09
C PRO A 22 -30.78 16.98 26.33
N LEU A 23 -30.50 17.29 25.03
CA LEU A 23 -29.50 16.57 24.26
C LEU A 23 -28.15 16.85 24.93
N ILE A 24 -27.72 15.93 25.80
CA ILE A 24 -26.33 15.90 26.27
C ILE A 24 -25.51 15.45 25.05
N LEU A 25 -25.01 16.42 24.28
CA LEU A 25 -23.91 16.21 23.34
C LEU A 25 -22.70 15.80 24.20
N THR A 26 -22.51 14.52 24.41
CA THR A 26 -21.22 14.00 24.83
C THR A 26 -20.27 14.28 23.67
N SER A 27 -19.55 15.38 23.74
CA SER A 27 -18.36 15.61 22.93
C SER A 27 -17.37 14.50 23.30
N LEU A 28 -17.39 13.41 22.53
CA LEU A 28 -16.25 12.51 22.48
C LEU A 28 -15.03 13.38 22.22
N PRO A 29 -13.98 13.30 23.05
CA PRO A 29 -12.74 13.97 22.72
C PRO A 29 -12.29 13.38 21.37
N HIS A 30 -12.44 14.15 20.31
CA HIS A 30 -11.66 13.88 19.11
C HIS A 30 -10.23 13.90 19.61
N LEU A 31 -9.59 12.73 19.68
CA LEU A 31 -8.15 12.63 19.71
C LEU A 31 -7.68 13.45 18.51
N VAL A 32 -7.31 14.69 18.74
CA VAL A 32 -6.62 15.51 17.77
C VAL A 32 -5.33 14.76 17.53
N ALA A 33 -5.30 13.94 16.48
CA ALA A 33 -4.06 13.36 16.01
C ALA A 33 -3.11 14.54 15.85
N SER A 34 -2.00 14.53 16.58
CA SER A 34 -0.98 15.57 16.50
C SER A 34 -0.66 15.75 15.02
N GLN A 35 -1.06 16.91 14.46
CA GLN A 35 -0.76 17.17 13.05
C GLN A 35 0.75 17.14 12.87
N CYS A 36 1.22 16.38 11.89
CA CYS A 36 2.61 16.36 11.51
C CYS A 36 3.00 17.74 10.97
N LYS A 37 3.66 18.55 11.81
CA LYS A 37 4.05 19.94 11.42
C LYS A 37 5.18 19.93 10.42
N ASN A 38 6.16 19.05 10.61
CA ASN A 38 7.32 18.92 9.76
C ASN A 38 7.43 17.44 9.32
N PRO A 39 6.75 17.06 8.22
CA PRO A 39 6.84 15.70 7.71
C PRO A 39 8.27 15.37 7.25
N PRO A 40 8.75 14.13 7.47
CA PRO A 40 10.02 13.70 6.94
C PRO A 40 9.96 13.64 5.41
N LEU A 41 11.10 13.79 4.76
CA LEU A 41 11.26 13.30 3.39
C LEU A 41 11.02 11.78 3.36
N ILE A 42 10.39 11.29 2.30
CA ILE A 42 10.15 9.85 2.14
C ILE A 42 10.88 9.37 0.89
N PHE A 43 11.72 8.36 1.05
CA PHE A 43 12.34 7.63 -0.05
C PHE A 43 11.77 6.20 -0.06
N ASN A 44 10.97 5.89 -1.07
CA ASN A 44 10.30 4.60 -1.18
C ASN A 44 10.95 3.72 -2.23
N PHE A 45 11.19 2.45 -1.87
CA PHE A 45 11.77 1.40 -2.71
C PHE A 45 10.84 0.21 -2.72
N GLY A 46 10.58 -0.36 -3.90
CA GLY A 46 9.64 -1.45 -3.94
C GLY A 46 9.24 -1.89 -5.34
N ASP A 47 8.08 -2.51 -5.37
CA ASP A 47 7.46 -3.04 -6.58
C ASP A 47 6.11 -2.37 -6.87
N SER A 48 5.24 -3.07 -7.60
CA SER A 48 3.92 -2.58 -8.01
C SER A 48 2.98 -2.22 -6.84
N ASN A 49 3.20 -2.74 -5.63
CA ASN A 49 2.38 -2.37 -4.47
C ASN A 49 2.56 -0.90 -4.05
N SER A 50 3.66 -0.28 -4.46
CA SER A 50 3.97 1.10 -4.12
C SER A 50 4.46 1.95 -5.29
N ASP A 51 4.42 1.45 -6.53
CA ASP A 51 4.78 2.21 -7.75
C ASP A 51 3.73 3.28 -8.05
N THR A 52 4.12 4.54 -8.03
CA THR A 52 3.25 5.70 -8.32
C THR A 52 3.34 6.21 -9.75
N GLY A 53 3.90 5.40 -10.66
CA GLY A 53 4.05 5.70 -12.09
C GLY A 53 5.46 5.48 -12.63
N GLY A 54 6.34 4.81 -11.86
CA GLY A 54 7.72 4.54 -12.24
C GLY A 54 7.87 3.67 -13.49
N LEU A 55 7.02 2.66 -13.66
CA LEU A 55 7.01 1.84 -14.88
C LEU A 55 6.67 2.67 -16.12
N ALA A 56 5.60 3.45 -16.04
CA ALA A 56 5.17 4.31 -17.15
C ALA A 56 6.23 5.33 -17.51
N ALA A 57 6.81 6.00 -16.51
CA ALA A 57 7.85 6.99 -16.71
C ALA A 57 9.17 6.40 -17.23
N GLY A 58 9.57 5.22 -16.71
CA GLY A 58 10.88 4.63 -17.03
C GLY A 58 10.93 3.82 -18.30
N LEU A 59 9.83 3.17 -18.71
CA LEU A 59 9.76 2.31 -19.89
C LEU A 59 8.72 2.75 -20.91
N GLY A 60 7.96 3.82 -20.67
CA GLY A 60 6.88 4.24 -21.55
C GLY A 60 5.71 3.24 -21.59
N PHE A 61 5.59 2.37 -20.62
CA PHE A 61 4.53 1.35 -20.60
C PHE A 61 3.21 2.00 -20.20
N PRO A 62 2.19 1.99 -21.07
CA PRO A 62 0.92 2.62 -20.76
C PRO A 62 0.20 1.84 -19.64
N ILE A 63 -0.18 2.52 -18.58
CA ILE A 63 -1.12 2.04 -17.58
C ILE A 63 -2.34 2.93 -17.69
N ASP A 64 -3.30 2.51 -18.51
CA ASP A 64 -4.47 3.33 -18.85
C ASP A 64 -5.64 3.10 -17.88
N LEU A 65 -6.72 3.85 -18.08
CA LEU A 65 -8.00 3.56 -17.45
C LEU A 65 -8.38 2.09 -17.72
N PRO A 66 -8.99 1.41 -16.72
CA PRO A 66 -9.67 1.95 -15.54
C PRO A 66 -8.79 2.17 -14.30
N ASN A 67 -7.45 2.00 -14.39
CA ASN A 67 -6.55 2.33 -13.28
C ASN A 67 -6.68 3.81 -12.90
N GLY A 68 -6.81 4.11 -11.62
CA GLY A 68 -6.96 5.48 -11.10
C GLY A 68 -8.38 6.05 -11.20
N ARG A 69 -9.36 5.29 -11.66
CA ARG A 69 -10.74 5.77 -11.91
C ARG A 69 -11.45 6.33 -10.68
N SER A 70 -11.15 5.79 -9.48
CA SER A 70 -11.88 6.17 -8.25
C SER A 70 -11.44 7.53 -7.71
N PHE A 71 -10.17 7.70 -7.36
CA PHE A 71 -9.67 8.91 -6.72
C PHE A 71 -9.15 9.94 -7.71
N PHE A 72 -8.27 9.51 -8.61
CA PHE A 72 -7.58 10.41 -9.53
C PHE A 72 -8.42 10.83 -10.72
N ARG A 73 -9.44 10.04 -11.08
CA ARG A 73 -10.29 10.21 -12.28
C ARG A 73 -9.49 10.18 -13.59
N THR A 74 -8.25 9.74 -13.52
CA THR A 74 -7.32 9.57 -14.63
C THR A 74 -6.29 8.51 -14.27
N SER A 75 -5.64 7.94 -15.27
CA SER A 75 -4.50 7.07 -15.03
C SER A 75 -3.31 7.86 -14.50
N THR A 76 -2.64 7.29 -13.50
CA THR A 76 -1.45 7.87 -12.87
C THR A 76 -0.29 6.88 -12.81
N GLY A 77 -0.37 5.79 -13.57
CA GLY A 77 0.64 4.74 -13.54
C GLY A 77 0.57 3.80 -12.33
N ARG A 78 -0.43 3.95 -11.47
CA ARG A 78 -0.69 3.05 -10.34
C ARG A 78 -1.52 1.86 -10.78
N LEU A 79 -1.19 0.65 -10.32
CA LEU A 79 -2.01 -0.56 -10.53
C LEU A 79 -3.05 -0.70 -9.40
N SER A 80 -4.02 0.19 -9.42
CA SER A 80 -5.18 0.24 -8.52
C SER A 80 -6.26 1.09 -9.18
N ASP A 81 -7.50 0.96 -8.73
CA ASP A 81 -8.56 1.89 -9.13
C ASP A 81 -8.39 3.30 -8.51
N GLY A 82 -7.49 3.46 -7.54
CA GLY A 82 -7.19 4.74 -6.91
C GLY A 82 -5.85 4.74 -6.19
N ARG A 83 -5.85 5.20 -4.92
CA ARG A 83 -4.65 5.34 -4.10
C ARG A 83 -4.05 4.00 -3.69
N LEU A 84 -2.74 3.97 -3.63
CA LEU A 84 -1.95 2.88 -3.03
C LEU A 84 -1.74 3.13 -1.52
N LEU A 85 -1.27 2.10 -0.81
CA LEU A 85 -0.91 2.23 0.61
C LEU A 85 0.03 3.43 0.86
N ILE A 86 1.05 3.61 0.03
CA ILE A 86 2.00 4.72 0.16
C ILE A 86 1.34 6.10 0.07
N ASP A 87 0.30 6.25 -0.74
CA ASP A 87 -0.44 7.50 -0.88
C ASP A 87 -1.18 7.87 0.41
N PHE A 88 -1.85 6.89 1.04
CA PHE A 88 -2.50 7.07 2.34
C PHE A 88 -1.51 7.39 3.45
N LEU A 89 -0.32 6.77 3.43
CA LEU A 89 0.73 7.07 4.40
C LEU A 89 1.26 8.49 4.22
N CYS A 90 1.46 8.96 2.99
CA CYS A 90 1.80 10.36 2.71
C CYS A 90 0.74 11.31 3.23
N GLN A 91 -0.54 11.04 2.95
CA GLN A 91 -1.66 11.85 3.42
C GLN A 91 -1.75 11.89 4.95
N SER A 92 -1.47 10.76 5.63
CA SER A 92 -1.47 10.71 7.09
C SER A 92 -0.42 11.64 7.72
N LEU A 93 0.67 11.90 7.02
CA LEU A 93 1.71 12.86 7.42
C LEU A 93 1.45 14.29 6.93
N ASN A 94 0.29 14.54 6.29
CA ASN A 94 -0.04 15.83 5.68
C ASN A 94 1.02 16.29 4.66
N THR A 95 1.55 15.36 3.87
CA THR A 95 2.49 15.64 2.79
C THR A 95 1.90 15.27 1.43
N SER A 96 2.45 15.83 0.36
CA SER A 96 2.05 15.51 -1.01
C SER A 96 2.32 14.03 -1.33
N LEU A 97 1.57 13.49 -2.30
CA LEU A 97 1.82 12.13 -2.80
C LEU A 97 3.22 12.05 -3.43
N LEU A 98 3.89 10.94 -3.23
CA LEU A 98 5.23 10.74 -3.79
C LEU A 98 5.18 10.65 -5.32
N ARG A 99 6.14 11.30 -5.95
CA ARG A 99 6.35 11.20 -7.39
C ARG A 99 7.40 10.15 -7.72
N PRO A 100 7.24 9.44 -8.85
CA PRO A 100 8.26 8.51 -9.30
C PRO A 100 9.55 9.25 -9.65
N TYR A 101 10.68 8.71 -9.21
CA TYR A 101 12.00 9.24 -9.52
C TYR A 101 12.26 9.35 -11.04
N LEU A 102 11.72 8.39 -11.81
CA LEU A 102 11.90 8.32 -13.26
C LEU A 102 11.04 9.32 -14.05
N ASP A 103 10.10 10.03 -13.41
CA ASP A 103 9.25 11.02 -14.08
C ASP A 103 9.99 12.34 -14.31
N SER A 104 10.68 12.42 -15.44
CA SER A 104 11.44 13.60 -15.86
C SER A 104 10.59 14.73 -16.47
N LEU A 105 9.33 14.44 -16.80
CA LEU A 105 8.42 15.40 -17.45
C LEU A 105 7.62 16.22 -16.44
N SER A 106 7.56 15.77 -15.19
CA SER A 106 6.88 16.51 -14.16
C SER A 106 7.78 17.66 -13.69
N GLU A 107 7.22 18.87 -13.61
CA GLU A 107 7.88 20.04 -13.00
C GLU A 107 8.16 19.85 -11.48
N SER A 108 8.07 18.64 -11.00
CA SER A 108 8.10 18.35 -9.58
C SER A 108 9.49 18.46 -9.00
N LYS A 109 9.55 19.34 -8.07
CA LYS A 109 10.62 19.46 -7.12
C LYS A 109 10.42 18.37 -6.06
N PHE A 110 11.12 17.28 -6.05
CA PHE A 110 11.08 16.19 -5.08
C PHE A 110 11.13 16.65 -3.60
N SER A 111 10.30 17.66 -3.28
CA SER A 111 10.33 18.42 -2.02
C SER A 111 9.92 17.61 -0.79
N ASN A 112 9.22 16.50 -1.01
CA ASN A 112 8.83 15.55 0.03
C ASN A 112 9.52 14.19 -0.10
N GLY A 113 10.54 14.07 -0.97
CA GLY A 113 11.24 12.82 -1.27
C GLY A 113 10.93 12.29 -2.66
N ALA A 114 11.22 11.01 -2.91
CA ALA A 114 11.04 10.38 -4.22
C ALA A 114 10.62 8.92 -4.11
N ASN A 115 9.89 8.42 -5.10
CA ASN A 115 9.50 7.03 -5.22
C ASN A 115 10.37 6.33 -6.27
N PHE A 116 11.16 5.35 -5.86
CA PHE A 116 12.00 4.50 -6.71
C PHE A 116 11.34 3.17 -7.06
N ALA A 117 10.20 2.85 -6.45
CA ALA A 117 9.45 1.63 -6.73
C ALA A 117 8.99 1.57 -8.18
N VAL A 118 9.09 0.38 -8.79
CA VAL A 118 8.66 0.13 -10.16
C VAL A 118 7.94 -1.22 -10.25
N VAL A 119 6.84 -1.26 -10.99
CA VAL A 119 6.06 -2.48 -11.25
C VAL A 119 6.97 -3.62 -11.71
N GLY A 120 6.75 -4.83 -11.17
CA GLY A 120 7.49 -6.03 -11.54
C GLY A 120 8.89 -6.15 -10.94
N SER A 121 9.32 -5.18 -10.14
CA SER A 121 10.62 -5.20 -9.48
C SER A 121 10.76 -6.36 -8.51
N SER A 122 11.97 -6.90 -8.45
CA SER A 122 12.44 -7.91 -7.49
C SER A 122 13.73 -7.43 -6.84
N THR A 123 14.29 -8.21 -5.94
CA THR A 123 15.55 -7.81 -5.25
C THR A 123 16.74 -7.73 -6.20
N LEU A 124 16.77 -8.62 -7.22
CA LEU A 124 17.76 -8.60 -8.31
C LEU A 124 17.04 -8.50 -9.66
N PRO A 125 17.71 -7.99 -10.74
CA PRO A 125 17.10 -7.84 -12.04
C PRO A 125 16.53 -9.15 -12.60
N LYS A 126 15.29 -9.08 -13.13
CA LYS A 126 14.61 -10.19 -13.80
C LYS A 126 13.96 -9.71 -15.10
N TYR A 127 12.66 -9.39 -15.04
CA TYR A 127 11.87 -8.96 -16.21
C TYR A 127 11.99 -7.45 -16.47
N VAL A 128 12.13 -6.69 -15.38
CA VAL A 128 12.37 -5.24 -15.45
C VAL A 128 13.75 -4.92 -14.89
N PRO A 129 14.45 -3.92 -15.43
CA PRO A 129 15.79 -3.57 -14.96
C PRO A 129 15.80 -2.88 -13.57
N PHE A 130 14.67 -2.37 -13.12
CA PHE A 130 14.54 -1.53 -11.91
C PHE A 130 14.42 -2.34 -10.61
N SER A 131 15.27 -3.35 -10.43
CA SER A 131 15.33 -4.13 -9.18
C SER A 131 15.80 -3.29 -7.99
N LEU A 132 15.65 -3.83 -6.78
CA LEU A 132 16.00 -3.12 -5.53
C LEU A 132 17.42 -2.53 -5.55
N ASN A 133 18.40 -3.31 -5.99
CA ASN A 133 19.78 -2.83 -6.09
C ASN A 133 19.92 -1.65 -7.08
N ILE A 134 19.19 -1.67 -8.21
CA ILE A 134 19.18 -0.54 -9.15
C ILE A 134 18.45 0.67 -8.55
N GLN A 135 17.32 0.47 -7.87
CA GLN A 135 16.62 1.55 -7.17
C GLN A 135 17.54 2.23 -6.13
N VAL A 136 18.34 1.45 -5.39
CA VAL A 136 19.35 2.01 -4.47
C VAL A 136 20.41 2.81 -5.23
N MET A 137 20.90 2.32 -6.38
CA MET A 137 21.86 3.08 -7.21
C MET A 137 21.24 4.38 -7.74
N GLN A 138 19.98 4.37 -8.13
CA GLN A 138 19.24 5.58 -8.52
C GLN A 138 19.13 6.57 -7.35
N PHE A 139 18.88 6.08 -6.14
CA PHE A 139 18.89 6.94 -4.94
C PHE A 139 20.28 7.54 -4.68
N LEU A 140 21.36 6.77 -4.82
CA LEU A 140 22.73 7.29 -4.68
C LEU A 140 23.01 8.41 -5.69
N HIS A 141 22.61 8.23 -6.93
CA HIS A 141 22.71 9.27 -7.96
C HIS A 141 21.86 10.49 -7.60
N PHE A 142 20.59 10.30 -7.22
CA PHE A 142 19.69 11.36 -6.77
C PHE A 142 20.32 12.19 -5.64
N LYS A 143 20.85 11.52 -4.62
CA LYS A 143 21.50 12.16 -3.47
C LYS A 143 22.73 12.96 -3.92
N ALA A 144 23.61 12.38 -4.75
CA ALA A 144 24.82 13.03 -5.22
C ALA A 144 24.50 14.31 -5.99
N VAL A 145 23.56 14.25 -6.94
CA VAL A 145 23.12 15.41 -7.74
C VAL A 145 22.49 16.48 -6.86
N THR A 146 21.62 16.09 -5.93
CA THR A 146 20.92 17.03 -5.03
C THR A 146 21.90 17.76 -4.10
N LEU A 147 22.94 17.09 -3.62
CA LEU A 147 23.97 17.72 -2.77
C LEU A 147 24.93 18.62 -3.57
N GLN A 148 25.20 18.30 -4.85
CA GLN A 148 26.08 19.07 -5.73
C GLN A 148 25.39 20.31 -6.31
N GLY A 149 24.08 20.28 -6.51
CA GLY A 149 23.25 21.31 -7.15
C GLY A 149 23.16 22.61 -6.36
N SER A 150 24.27 23.10 -5.80
CA SER A 150 24.39 24.39 -5.09
C SER A 150 24.40 25.61 -6.03
N THR A 151 24.07 25.46 -7.33
CA THR A 151 23.94 26.58 -8.25
C THR A 151 22.56 27.21 -8.13
N ALA A 152 22.50 28.53 -8.15
CA ALA A 152 21.42 29.42 -7.77
C ALA A 152 20.07 29.22 -8.48
N ASP A 153 19.96 28.34 -9.48
CA ASP A 153 18.79 28.18 -10.35
C ASP A 153 17.85 27.02 -10.02
N SER A 154 18.30 26.00 -9.28
CA SER A 154 17.41 24.91 -8.89
C SER A 154 16.86 25.16 -7.49
N GLY A 155 15.68 25.73 -7.37
CA GLY A 155 15.01 26.05 -6.09
C GLY A 155 14.71 24.88 -5.16
N PHE A 156 15.41 23.73 -5.34
CA PHE A 156 15.25 22.51 -4.55
C PHE A 156 16.60 22.01 -4.04
N LYS A 157 16.73 21.95 -2.72
CA LYS A 157 17.95 21.47 -2.04
C LYS A 157 17.58 20.60 -0.86
N ILE A 158 18.09 19.37 -0.84
CA ILE A 158 18.05 18.51 0.34
C ILE A 158 19.45 18.53 0.98
N SER A 159 19.50 18.85 2.27
CA SER A 159 20.77 18.83 3.04
C SER A 159 21.10 17.39 3.47
N ASN A 160 22.35 17.17 3.90
CA ASN A 160 22.74 15.90 4.54
C ASN A 160 21.85 15.56 5.75
N GLU A 161 21.42 16.57 6.51
CA GLU A 161 20.50 16.40 7.62
C GLU A 161 19.11 15.99 7.14
N GLY A 162 18.64 16.52 6.01
CA GLY A 162 17.41 16.09 5.35
C GLY A 162 17.43 14.60 4.98
N PHE A 163 18.53 14.12 4.41
CA PHE A 163 18.73 12.69 4.11
C PHE A 163 18.81 11.84 5.39
N ARG A 164 19.46 12.34 6.45
CA ARG A 164 19.57 11.65 7.73
C ARG A 164 18.21 11.49 8.42
N ASN A 165 17.37 12.50 8.35
CA ASN A 165 16.06 12.54 9.00
C ASN A 165 14.92 11.95 8.13
N ALA A 166 15.21 11.63 6.88
CA ALA A 166 14.27 11.02 5.95
C ALA A 166 13.80 9.63 6.42
N LEU A 167 12.60 9.26 6.01
CA LEU A 167 12.03 7.93 6.15
C LEU A 167 12.32 7.11 4.90
N TYR A 168 12.99 5.98 5.07
CA TYR A 168 13.30 5.02 4.02
C TYR A 168 12.33 3.86 4.09
N MET A 169 11.46 3.73 3.09
CA MET A 169 10.43 2.69 3.03
C MET A 169 10.84 1.61 2.04
N ILE A 170 10.68 0.34 2.42
CA ILE A 170 11.03 -0.82 1.60
C ILE A 170 9.86 -1.80 1.58
N ASP A 171 9.30 -2.03 0.39
CA ASP A 171 8.19 -2.96 0.13
C ASP A 171 8.52 -3.82 -1.08
N ILE A 172 9.26 -4.92 -0.87
CA ILE A 172 9.76 -5.78 -1.94
C ILE A 172 9.91 -7.24 -1.50
N GLY A 173 10.03 -8.15 -2.48
CA GLY A 173 10.22 -9.58 -2.27
C GLY A 173 9.02 -10.41 -2.71
N GLN A 174 7.85 -9.80 -2.89
CA GLN A 174 6.66 -10.47 -3.41
C GLN A 174 6.95 -11.15 -4.75
N ASN A 175 7.55 -10.41 -5.69
CA ASN A 175 7.87 -10.92 -7.02
C ASN A 175 8.98 -11.96 -7.01
N ASP A 176 9.92 -11.90 -6.06
CA ASP A 176 10.96 -12.92 -5.91
C ASP A 176 10.38 -14.28 -5.56
N VAL A 177 9.47 -14.32 -4.59
CA VAL A 177 8.81 -15.55 -4.15
C VAL A 177 7.80 -16.04 -5.19
N ALA A 178 6.93 -15.16 -5.67
CA ALA A 178 5.86 -15.51 -6.63
C ALA A 178 6.40 -16.02 -7.97
N ASP A 179 7.44 -15.37 -8.51
CA ASP A 179 8.09 -15.76 -9.76
C ASP A 179 8.79 -17.13 -9.66
N SER A 180 9.30 -17.49 -8.49
CA SER A 180 9.90 -18.78 -8.28
C SER A 180 8.89 -19.91 -8.55
N PHE A 181 7.67 -19.77 -8.06
CA PHE A 181 6.58 -20.71 -8.38
C PHE A 181 6.18 -20.67 -9.86
N SER A 182 6.15 -19.50 -10.47
CA SER A 182 5.81 -19.35 -11.90
C SER A 182 6.82 -20.03 -12.83
N LYS A 183 8.04 -20.28 -12.35
CA LYS A 183 9.08 -21.10 -13.02
C LYS A 183 8.98 -22.58 -12.71
N ASN A 184 7.82 -23.05 -12.24
CA ASN A 184 7.57 -24.45 -11.87
C ASN A 184 8.54 -24.99 -10.80
N MET A 185 9.11 -24.12 -9.96
CA MET A 185 9.94 -24.57 -8.84
C MET A 185 9.05 -25.19 -7.75
N SER A 186 9.50 -26.31 -7.21
CA SER A 186 8.85 -26.92 -6.05
C SER A 186 8.93 -25.99 -4.82
N TYR A 187 8.04 -26.18 -3.85
CA TYR A 187 8.08 -25.44 -2.58
C TYR A 187 9.47 -25.44 -1.93
N ILE A 188 10.14 -26.60 -1.90
CA ILE A 188 11.50 -26.73 -1.34
C ILE A 188 12.50 -25.86 -2.12
N GLN A 189 12.41 -25.82 -3.45
CA GLN A 189 13.29 -24.97 -4.26
C GLN A 189 13.03 -23.49 -4.04
N VAL A 190 11.76 -23.11 -3.93
CA VAL A 190 11.36 -21.72 -3.64
C VAL A 190 11.93 -21.28 -2.28
N THR A 191 11.73 -22.08 -1.25
CA THR A 191 12.18 -21.76 0.11
C THR A 191 13.71 -21.68 0.24
N LYS A 192 14.46 -22.50 -0.52
CA LYS A 192 15.92 -22.40 -0.59
C LYS A 192 16.46 -21.09 -1.15
N ARG A 193 15.65 -20.32 -1.88
CA ARG A 193 16.04 -19.01 -2.42
C ARG A 193 15.82 -17.85 -1.44
N ILE A 194 15.01 -18.04 -0.42
CA ILE A 194 14.67 -16.97 0.54
C ILE A 194 15.92 -16.33 1.17
N PRO A 195 16.94 -17.07 1.62
CA PRO A 195 18.14 -16.45 2.20
C PRO A 195 18.85 -15.46 1.27
N SER A 196 18.94 -15.75 -0.04
CA SER A 196 19.56 -14.82 -0.99
C SER A 196 18.73 -13.55 -1.19
N ILE A 197 17.40 -13.67 -1.24
CA ILE A 197 16.50 -12.53 -1.33
C ILE A 197 16.66 -11.62 -0.09
N ILE A 198 16.70 -12.21 1.10
CA ILE A 198 16.90 -11.50 2.36
C ILE A 198 18.28 -10.81 2.42
N THR A 199 19.32 -11.43 1.84
CA THR A 199 20.65 -10.84 1.74
C THR A 199 20.62 -9.55 0.92
N GLU A 200 19.91 -9.52 -0.21
CA GLU A 200 19.78 -8.31 -1.03
C GLU A 200 19.05 -7.18 -0.30
N ILE A 201 18.00 -7.51 0.46
CA ILE A 201 17.31 -6.51 1.28
C ILE A 201 18.25 -5.98 2.38
N SER A 202 19.05 -6.87 3.01
CA SER A 202 20.08 -6.47 3.98
C SER A 202 21.10 -5.52 3.37
N ASN A 203 21.60 -5.82 2.18
CA ASN A 203 22.56 -4.99 1.46
C ASN A 203 21.98 -3.61 1.15
N ALA A 204 20.72 -3.56 0.69
CA ALA A 204 20.03 -2.29 0.43
C ALA A 204 19.93 -1.42 1.70
N VAL A 205 19.46 -1.99 2.82
CA VAL A 205 19.34 -1.24 4.09
C VAL A 205 20.71 -0.74 4.55
N LYS A 206 21.75 -1.58 4.49
CA LYS A 206 23.12 -1.19 4.92
C LYS A 206 23.68 -0.09 4.02
N THR A 207 23.49 -0.20 2.68
CA THR A 207 23.92 0.85 1.76
C THR A 207 23.23 2.19 2.05
N LEU A 208 21.91 2.17 2.25
CA LEU A 208 21.16 3.38 2.60
C LEU A 208 21.59 3.95 3.96
N TYR A 209 21.90 3.09 4.94
CA TYR A 209 22.43 3.50 6.24
C TYR A 209 23.81 4.16 6.11
N ASP A 210 24.72 3.59 5.32
CA ASP A 210 26.06 4.15 5.05
C ASP A 210 25.97 5.51 4.34
N GLN A 211 24.88 5.72 3.64
CA GLN A 211 24.53 7.01 3.03
C GLN A 211 23.82 7.99 3.98
N GLY A 212 23.73 7.68 5.24
CA GLY A 212 23.18 8.56 6.28
C GLY A 212 21.75 8.25 6.69
N GLY A 213 21.05 7.31 6.04
CA GLY A 213 19.71 6.89 6.41
C GLY A 213 19.64 6.35 7.86
N ARG A 214 18.63 6.77 8.63
CA ARG A 214 18.51 6.37 10.04
C ARG A 214 17.11 5.88 10.41
N LYS A 215 16.12 6.05 9.54
CA LYS A 215 14.72 5.69 9.81
C LYS A 215 14.23 4.78 8.69
N PHE A 216 14.02 3.51 9.01
CA PHE A 216 13.63 2.47 8.04
C PHE A 216 12.27 1.89 8.40
N TRP A 217 11.38 1.78 7.41
CA TRP A 217 10.05 1.21 7.50
C TRP A 217 9.93 0.09 6.47
N VAL A 218 9.97 -1.16 6.94
CA VAL A 218 10.11 -2.34 6.09
C VAL A 218 8.83 -3.16 6.12
N HIS A 219 8.14 -3.26 5.00
CA HIS A 219 6.96 -4.08 4.82
C HIS A 219 7.35 -5.53 4.51
N ASN A 220 6.61 -6.48 5.08
CA ASN A 220 6.66 -7.86 4.61
C ASN A 220 5.73 -8.08 3.41
N THR A 221 5.79 -9.26 2.76
CA THR A 221 4.91 -9.58 1.63
C THR A 221 3.55 -10.07 2.10
N GLY A 222 2.50 -9.79 1.32
CA GLY A 222 1.13 -10.23 1.56
C GLY A 222 0.91 -11.73 1.30
N PRO A 223 -0.33 -12.23 1.47
CA PRO A 223 -0.71 -13.63 1.27
C PRO A 223 -0.79 -13.97 -0.22
N LEU A 224 0.33 -14.45 -0.79
CA LEU A 224 0.47 -14.77 -2.21
C LEU A 224 -0.54 -15.79 -2.71
N GLY A 225 -0.91 -16.73 -1.85
CA GLY A 225 -1.88 -17.77 -2.18
C GLY A 225 -3.31 -17.29 -2.32
N CYS A 226 -3.62 -16.08 -1.85
CA CYS A 226 -4.95 -15.49 -1.94
C CYS A 226 -5.14 -14.64 -3.22
N LEU A 227 -4.11 -14.48 -4.03
CA LEU A 227 -4.18 -13.67 -5.25
C LEU A 227 -4.99 -14.39 -6.33
N PRO A 228 -6.02 -13.76 -6.92
CA PRO A 228 -6.81 -14.33 -8.01
C PRO A 228 -5.97 -14.88 -9.16
N GLN A 229 -4.88 -14.20 -9.51
CA GLN A 229 -3.92 -14.67 -10.51
C GLN A 229 -3.38 -16.06 -10.17
N LYS A 230 -2.90 -16.25 -8.95
CA LYS A 230 -2.30 -17.52 -8.53
C LYS A 230 -3.35 -18.62 -8.43
N LEU A 231 -4.51 -18.29 -7.90
CA LEU A 231 -5.67 -19.18 -7.82
C LEU A 231 -6.16 -19.64 -9.20
N THR A 232 -6.05 -18.81 -10.23
CA THR A 232 -6.42 -19.17 -11.59
C THR A 232 -5.37 -20.04 -12.26
N LEU A 233 -4.09 -19.70 -12.13
CA LEU A 233 -3.01 -20.32 -12.90
C LEU A 233 -2.53 -21.66 -12.34
N VAL A 234 -2.73 -21.92 -11.04
CA VAL A 234 -2.29 -23.18 -10.41
C VAL A 234 -3.30 -24.30 -10.65
N GLN A 235 -2.86 -25.37 -11.29
CA GLN A 235 -3.71 -26.50 -11.67
C GLN A 235 -4.11 -27.36 -10.46
N THR A 236 -3.14 -27.79 -9.66
CA THR A 236 -3.37 -28.61 -8.46
C THR A 236 -3.38 -27.69 -7.23
N LYS A 237 -4.52 -27.58 -6.56
CA LYS A 237 -4.73 -26.62 -5.47
C LYS A 237 -4.88 -27.35 -4.14
N GLU A 238 -3.91 -27.13 -3.25
CA GLU A 238 -4.10 -27.33 -1.82
C GLU A 238 -4.50 -26.00 -1.20
N LEU A 239 -5.76 -25.89 -0.81
CA LEU A 239 -6.34 -24.66 -0.30
C LEU A 239 -6.40 -24.67 1.23
N ASP A 240 -6.15 -23.52 1.83
CA ASP A 240 -6.40 -23.27 3.25
C ASP A 240 -7.89 -22.99 3.53
N THR A 241 -8.24 -22.75 4.78
CA THR A 241 -9.63 -22.50 5.21
C THR A 241 -10.26 -21.26 4.61
N CYS A 242 -9.43 -20.35 4.08
CA CYS A 242 -9.88 -19.12 3.39
C CYS A 242 -9.96 -19.31 1.86
N GLY A 243 -9.68 -20.51 1.35
CA GLY A 243 -9.64 -20.79 -0.09
C GLY A 243 -8.36 -20.31 -0.79
N CYS A 244 -7.31 -20.00 -0.05
CA CYS A 244 -6.01 -19.56 -0.58
C CYS A 244 -5.05 -20.75 -0.76
N LEU A 245 -4.12 -20.68 -1.74
CA LEU A 245 -3.10 -21.72 -1.97
C LEU A 245 -2.17 -21.83 -0.75
N SER A 246 -2.20 -22.98 -0.08
CA SER A 246 -1.47 -23.22 1.18
C SER A 246 0.04 -23.13 1.00
N SER A 247 0.62 -23.68 -0.07
CA SER A 247 2.06 -23.67 -0.33
C SER A 247 2.59 -22.26 -0.61
N TYR A 248 1.83 -21.42 -1.34
CA TYR A 248 2.21 -20.02 -1.61
C TYR A 248 2.18 -19.18 -0.33
N ASN A 249 1.15 -19.36 0.48
CA ASN A 249 1.05 -18.68 1.78
C ASN A 249 2.12 -19.16 2.76
N ALA A 250 2.48 -20.44 2.73
CA ALA A 250 3.58 -20.98 3.54
C ALA A 250 4.93 -20.38 3.14
N ALA A 251 5.23 -20.25 1.84
CA ALA A 251 6.44 -19.61 1.36
C ALA A 251 6.49 -18.11 1.71
N ALA A 252 5.37 -17.42 1.57
CA ALA A 252 5.27 -16.00 1.98
C ALA A 252 5.53 -15.84 3.49
N ARG A 253 4.96 -16.69 4.34
CA ARG A 253 5.22 -16.65 5.80
C ARG A 253 6.69 -16.95 6.12
N LEU A 254 7.33 -17.89 5.44
CA LEU A 254 8.74 -18.19 5.66
C LEU A 254 9.64 -17.01 5.26
N PHE A 255 9.35 -16.36 4.14
CA PHE A 255 10.03 -15.12 3.74
C PHE A 255 9.83 -14.03 4.79
N ASN A 256 8.61 -13.81 5.25
CA ASN A 256 8.25 -12.80 6.23
C ASN A 256 8.95 -13.02 7.58
N GLU A 257 9.07 -14.26 8.01
CA GLU A 257 9.79 -14.62 9.23
C GLU A 257 11.30 -14.36 9.08
N ALA A 258 11.88 -14.69 7.94
CA ALA A 258 13.29 -14.39 7.64
C ALA A 258 13.55 -12.88 7.58
N LEU A 259 12.62 -12.10 7.02
CA LEU A 259 12.68 -10.64 6.98
C LEU A 259 12.53 -10.02 8.39
N ARG A 260 11.65 -10.56 9.22
CA ARG A 260 11.49 -10.15 10.62
C ARG A 260 12.80 -10.36 11.41
N HIS A 261 13.44 -11.50 11.23
CA HIS A 261 14.74 -11.79 11.84
C HIS A 261 15.84 -10.87 11.28
N LEU A 262 15.83 -10.57 9.98
CA LEU A 262 16.74 -9.56 9.42
C LEU A 262 16.58 -8.21 10.10
N CYS A 263 15.35 -7.69 10.21
CA CYS A 263 15.08 -6.42 10.87
C CYS A 263 15.54 -6.43 12.34
N GLN A 264 15.36 -7.54 13.06
CA GLN A 264 15.84 -7.70 14.42
C GLN A 264 17.38 -7.62 14.51
N ARG A 265 18.08 -8.33 13.61
CA ARG A 265 19.56 -8.31 13.52
C ARG A 265 20.07 -6.92 13.16
N LEU A 266 19.47 -6.26 12.16
CA LEU A 266 19.87 -4.90 11.77
C LEU A 266 19.69 -3.90 12.90
N ARG A 267 18.66 -3.99 13.74
CA ARG A 267 18.51 -3.18 14.96
C ARG A 267 19.67 -3.39 15.96
N SER A 268 20.21 -4.61 15.99
CA SER A 268 21.36 -4.92 16.85
C SER A 268 22.67 -4.41 16.28
N GLU A 269 22.81 -4.38 14.95
CA GLU A 269 24.03 -3.94 14.24
C GLU A 269 24.07 -2.41 14.10
N LEU A 270 22.96 -1.78 13.72
CA LEU A 270 22.84 -0.36 13.37
C LEU A 270 22.19 0.42 14.52
N LYS A 271 22.95 0.64 15.59
CA LYS A 271 22.45 1.12 16.90
C LYS A 271 21.81 2.51 16.88
N ASP A 272 22.20 3.38 15.95
CA ASP A 272 21.67 4.74 15.81
C ASP A 272 20.56 4.82 14.74
N ALA A 273 20.07 3.66 14.27
CA ALA A 273 18.97 3.58 13.32
C ALA A 273 17.68 3.05 13.97
N THR A 274 16.56 3.60 13.56
CA THR A 274 15.22 3.06 13.83
C THR A 274 14.81 2.17 12.67
N ILE A 275 14.60 0.87 12.92
CA ILE A 275 14.18 -0.10 11.90
C ILE A 275 12.89 -0.76 12.35
N VAL A 276 11.82 -0.48 11.63
CA VAL A 276 10.47 -0.98 11.92
C VAL A 276 10.07 -2.02 10.87
N TYR A 277 9.74 -3.21 11.33
CA TYR A 277 9.10 -4.24 10.53
C TYR A 277 7.60 -4.09 10.59
N VAL A 278 6.90 -4.20 9.46
CA VAL A 278 5.44 -4.07 9.35
C VAL A 278 4.84 -5.34 8.77
N ASP A 279 3.90 -5.92 9.50
CA ASP A 279 3.24 -7.18 9.12
C ASP A 279 2.04 -6.94 8.20
N ILE A 280 2.34 -6.66 6.94
CA ILE A 280 1.34 -6.50 5.87
C ILE A 280 0.62 -7.82 5.58
N TYR A 281 1.30 -8.97 5.77
CA TYR A 281 0.69 -10.29 5.60
C TYR A 281 -0.51 -10.47 6.51
N ALA A 282 -0.34 -10.23 7.81
CA ALA A 282 -1.42 -10.38 8.78
C ALA A 282 -2.61 -9.45 8.46
N ILE A 283 -2.33 -8.22 8.05
CA ILE A 283 -3.37 -7.26 7.66
C ILE A 283 -4.15 -7.76 6.43
N LYS A 284 -3.45 -8.09 5.35
CA LYS A 284 -4.07 -8.50 4.08
C LYS A 284 -4.78 -9.86 4.19
N TYR A 285 -4.23 -10.80 4.98
CA TYR A 285 -4.89 -12.08 5.22
C TYR A 285 -6.17 -11.93 6.04
N ASP A 286 -6.16 -11.03 7.04
CA ASP A 286 -7.37 -10.70 7.82
C ASP A 286 -8.48 -10.10 6.95
N LEU A 287 -8.14 -9.29 5.94
CA LEU A 287 -9.14 -8.79 4.97
C LEU A 287 -9.83 -9.92 4.20
N VAL A 288 -9.08 -10.96 3.81
CA VAL A 288 -9.65 -12.12 3.12
C VAL A 288 -10.46 -12.98 4.07
N ALA A 289 -9.88 -13.33 5.24
CA ALA A 289 -10.48 -14.23 6.22
C ALA A 289 -11.77 -13.67 6.84
N ASN A 290 -11.84 -12.35 7.02
CA ASN A 290 -12.94 -11.64 7.65
C ASN A 290 -13.58 -10.61 6.69
N SER A 291 -13.61 -10.91 5.39
CA SER A 291 -14.02 -9.98 4.34
C SER A 291 -15.36 -9.30 4.60
N THR A 292 -16.36 -10.05 5.05
CA THR A 292 -17.70 -9.52 5.36
C THR A 292 -17.70 -8.48 6.48
N LYS A 293 -16.80 -8.62 7.47
CA LYS A 293 -16.61 -7.63 8.55
C LYS A 293 -16.17 -6.27 7.99
N TYR A 294 -15.44 -6.28 6.88
CA TYR A 294 -14.94 -5.08 6.20
C TYR A 294 -15.84 -4.64 5.05
N GLY A 295 -16.99 -5.30 4.88
CA GLY A 295 -17.95 -4.97 3.81
C GLY A 295 -17.57 -5.52 2.43
N PHE A 296 -16.51 -6.34 2.33
CA PHE A 296 -16.11 -6.93 1.06
C PHE A 296 -16.91 -8.17 0.71
N THR A 297 -17.28 -8.25 -0.57
CA THR A 297 -17.85 -9.43 -1.19
C THR A 297 -16.83 -10.07 -2.13
N ASN A 298 -16.90 -11.37 -2.34
CA ASN A 298 -15.99 -12.08 -3.26
C ASN A 298 -14.48 -11.81 -3.00
N PRO A 299 -13.96 -12.12 -1.81
CA PRO A 299 -12.62 -11.72 -1.38
C PRO A 299 -11.48 -12.23 -2.28
N LEU A 300 -11.73 -13.30 -3.06
CA LEU A 300 -10.75 -13.92 -3.96
C LEU A 300 -11.02 -13.63 -5.43
N MET A 301 -11.86 -12.64 -5.75
CA MET A 301 -12.19 -12.25 -7.12
C MET A 301 -11.62 -10.87 -7.44
N ALA A 302 -11.08 -10.70 -8.65
CA ALA A 302 -10.63 -9.40 -9.13
C ALA A 302 -11.81 -8.51 -9.57
N CYS A 303 -11.76 -7.22 -9.23
CA CYS A 303 -12.71 -6.22 -9.72
C CYS A 303 -12.54 -5.96 -11.21
N CYS A 304 -11.30 -5.92 -11.71
CA CYS A 304 -10.96 -5.68 -13.10
C CYS A 304 -10.23 -6.90 -13.66
N GLY A 305 -10.79 -7.54 -14.70
CA GLY A 305 -10.19 -8.73 -15.28
C GLY A 305 -11.13 -9.39 -16.32
N TYR A 306 -10.93 -10.67 -16.54
CA TYR A 306 -11.70 -11.44 -17.51
C TYR A 306 -11.98 -12.87 -17.02
N GLY A 307 -13.13 -13.43 -17.44
CA GLY A 307 -13.53 -14.81 -17.14
C GLY A 307 -14.60 -14.94 -16.06
N GLY A 308 -14.91 -13.87 -15.32
CA GLY A 308 -15.94 -13.88 -14.28
C GLY A 308 -15.59 -14.76 -13.06
N PRO A 309 -16.60 -15.12 -12.26
CA PRO A 309 -16.38 -15.96 -11.07
C PRO A 309 -15.71 -17.32 -11.40
N PRO A 310 -14.90 -17.88 -10.49
CA PRO A 310 -14.70 -17.40 -9.11
C PRO A 310 -13.63 -16.32 -8.94
N TYR A 311 -12.72 -16.11 -9.91
CA TYR A 311 -11.52 -15.28 -9.71
C TYR A 311 -11.46 -14.05 -10.61
N ASN A 312 -12.20 -14.04 -11.74
CA ASN A 312 -12.18 -12.97 -12.74
C ASN A 312 -10.77 -12.57 -13.20
N TYR A 313 -9.92 -13.57 -13.49
CA TYR A 313 -8.56 -13.37 -13.96
C TYR A 313 -8.25 -14.24 -15.18
N ASN A 314 -7.64 -13.65 -16.19
CA ASN A 314 -7.09 -14.34 -17.35
C ASN A 314 -5.72 -13.71 -17.69
N ILE A 315 -4.74 -14.55 -18.00
CA ILE A 315 -3.35 -14.07 -18.25
C ILE A 315 -3.22 -13.32 -19.58
N ASP A 316 -4.06 -13.65 -20.56
CA ASP A 316 -4.04 -13.05 -21.91
C ASP A 316 -4.92 -11.78 -22.00
N ILE A 317 -5.90 -11.66 -21.11
CA ILE A 317 -6.84 -10.53 -21.07
C ILE A 317 -6.85 -9.97 -19.64
N THR A 318 -5.80 -9.21 -19.29
CA THR A 318 -5.68 -8.58 -17.99
C THR A 318 -6.42 -7.26 -17.94
N CYS A 319 -6.53 -6.66 -16.74
CA CYS A 319 -7.20 -5.38 -16.52
C CYS A 319 -6.71 -4.29 -17.47
N GLY A 320 -7.62 -3.56 -18.10
CA GLY A 320 -7.34 -2.51 -19.08
C GLY A 320 -7.16 -2.98 -20.51
N HIS A 321 -6.98 -4.28 -20.76
CA HIS A 321 -6.96 -4.82 -22.12
C HIS A 321 -8.38 -4.91 -22.74
N SER A 322 -8.44 -4.88 -24.06
CA SER A 322 -9.71 -5.08 -24.79
C SER A 322 -10.35 -6.40 -24.38
N GLY A 323 -11.63 -6.35 -24.01
CA GLY A 323 -12.40 -7.50 -23.51
C GLY A 323 -12.40 -7.66 -22.00
N SER A 324 -11.51 -7.00 -21.27
CA SER A 324 -11.58 -7.01 -19.81
C SER A 324 -12.84 -6.31 -19.31
N GLN A 325 -13.34 -6.77 -18.18
CA GLN A 325 -14.50 -6.22 -17.50
C GLN A 325 -14.08 -5.61 -16.18
N VAL A 326 -14.76 -4.57 -15.76
CA VAL A 326 -14.49 -3.89 -14.50
C VAL A 326 -15.77 -3.81 -13.66
N CYS A 327 -15.66 -4.04 -12.36
CA CYS A 327 -16.78 -3.90 -11.43
C CYS A 327 -17.29 -2.45 -11.38
N ASN A 328 -18.53 -2.24 -10.95
CA ASN A 328 -19.10 -0.90 -10.79
C ASN A 328 -18.27 -0.09 -9.76
N GLU A 329 -18.22 1.23 -9.95
CA GLU A 329 -17.65 2.11 -8.92
C GLU A 329 -18.37 1.95 -7.58
N GLY A 330 -17.62 1.98 -6.49
CA GLY A 330 -18.17 1.74 -5.15
C GLY A 330 -18.37 0.27 -4.79
N SER A 331 -18.13 -0.67 -5.72
CA SER A 331 -18.16 -2.10 -5.42
C SER A 331 -17.06 -2.48 -4.43
N GLN A 332 -17.41 -3.32 -3.47
CA GLN A 332 -16.54 -3.70 -2.39
C GLN A 332 -15.74 -4.96 -2.73
N PHE A 333 -14.62 -4.78 -3.44
CA PHE A 333 -13.66 -5.82 -3.77
C PHE A 333 -12.34 -5.58 -3.05
N ILE A 334 -11.68 -6.64 -2.58
CA ILE A 334 -10.33 -6.56 -2.02
C ILE A 334 -9.31 -6.40 -3.14
N ASN A 335 -9.44 -7.23 -4.17
CA ASN A 335 -8.46 -7.33 -5.25
C ASN A 335 -8.90 -6.50 -6.46
N TRP A 336 -7.95 -5.75 -7.04
CA TRP A 336 -8.20 -4.91 -8.20
C TRP A 336 -8.12 -5.72 -9.50
N ASP A 337 -6.96 -6.21 -9.85
CA ASP A 337 -6.63 -6.74 -11.19
C ASP A 337 -6.17 -8.22 -11.19
N GLY A 338 -6.29 -8.89 -10.06
CA GLY A 338 -5.82 -10.26 -9.84
C GLY A 338 -4.51 -10.35 -9.05
N ILE A 339 -3.82 -9.22 -8.85
CA ILE A 339 -2.54 -9.13 -8.12
C ILE A 339 -2.59 -8.01 -7.07
N HIS A 340 -3.12 -6.84 -7.45
CA HIS A 340 -3.08 -5.60 -6.68
C HIS A 340 -4.39 -5.35 -5.94
N TYR A 341 -4.38 -4.40 -5.03
CA TYR A 341 -5.49 -4.10 -4.13
C TYR A 341 -6.29 -2.88 -4.64
N THR A 342 -7.61 -2.89 -4.39
CA THR A 342 -8.45 -1.71 -4.63
C THR A 342 -8.09 -0.58 -3.69
N GLU A 343 -8.51 0.65 -4.03
CA GLU A 343 -8.38 1.80 -3.11
C GLU A 343 -9.08 1.53 -1.78
N ALA A 344 -10.28 0.95 -1.80
CA ALA A 344 -11.03 0.62 -0.59
C ALA A 344 -10.27 -0.37 0.32
N ALA A 345 -9.59 -1.36 -0.26
CA ALA A 345 -8.75 -2.27 0.51
C ALA A 345 -7.48 -1.58 1.02
N ASN A 346 -6.83 -0.75 0.20
CA ASN A 346 -5.65 0.01 0.59
C ASN A 346 -5.92 1.00 1.73
N ASP A 347 -7.11 1.62 1.79
CA ASP A 347 -7.53 2.48 2.90
C ASP A 347 -7.59 1.73 4.22
N ILE A 348 -8.22 0.54 4.24
CA ILE A 348 -8.27 -0.29 5.44
C ILE A 348 -6.88 -0.79 5.84
N ILE A 349 -6.06 -1.20 4.85
CA ILE A 349 -4.66 -1.61 5.10
C ILE A 349 -3.89 -0.45 5.74
N ALA A 350 -4.02 0.76 5.21
CA ALA A 350 -3.37 1.95 5.75
C ALA A 350 -3.82 2.25 7.19
N SER A 351 -5.12 2.21 7.45
CA SER A 351 -5.67 2.39 8.80
C SER A 351 -5.06 1.40 9.80
N LYS A 352 -4.93 0.12 9.41
CA LYS A 352 -4.31 -0.92 10.26
C LYS A 352 -2.81 -0.69 10.46
N VAL A 353 -2.08 -0.29 9.42
CA VAL A 353 -0.66 0.07 9.51
C VAL A 353 -0.47 1.23 10.49
N LEU A 354 -1.30 2.26 10.40
CA LEU A 354 -1.26 3.44 11.27
C LEU A 354 -1.66 3.14 12.71
N SER A 355 -2.37 2.05 12.98
CA SER A 355 -2.77 1.64 14.33
C SER A 355 -1.62 1.19 15.23
N ARG A 356 -0.42 0.99 14.71
CA ARG A 356 0.78 0.46 15.38
C ARG A 356 0.70 -1.02 15.79
N ALA A 357 -0.46 -1.65 15.70
CA ALA A 357 -0.65 -3.03 16.13
C ALA A 357 0.14 -4.06 15.29
N TYR A 358 0.51 -3.68 14.07
CA TYR A 358 1.20 -4.52 13.10
C TYR A 358 2.66 -4.13 12.88
N SER A 359 3.22 -3.23 13.70
CA SER A 359 4.62 -2.82 13.61
C SER A 359 5.48 -3.41 14.73
N THR A 360 6.72 -3.76 14.43
CA THR A 360 7.70 -4.27 15.40
C THR A 360 9.04 -3.52 15.24
N PRO A 361 9.51 -2.77 16.26
CA PRO A 361 8.79 -2.45 17.51
C PRO A 361 7.50 -1.68 17.24
N SER A 362 6.54 -1.71 18.19
CA SER A 362 5.30 -0.96 18.06
C SER A 362 5.58 0.54 17.97
N THR A 363 5.53 1.08 16.76
CA THR A 363 5.96 2.44 16.43
C THR A 363 4.82 3.19 15.74
N ALA A 364 4.52 4.39 16.23
CA ALA A 364 3.57 5.26 15.56
C ALA A 364 4.20 5.81 14.27
N PHE A 365 3.50 5.74 13.15
CA PHE A 365 4.01 6.30 11.89
C PHE A 365 4.29 7.80 12.01
N HIS A 366 3.44 8.54 12.75
CA HIS A 366 3.63 9.96 13.05
C HIS A 366 4.85 10.28 13.93
N SER A 367 5.47 9.29 14.58
CA SER A 367 6.70 9.53 15.35
C SER A 367 7.91 9.89 14.47
N PHE A 368 7.80 9.70 13.17
CA PHE A 368 8.82 10.13 12.21
C PHE A 368 8.73 11.63 11.87
N CYS A 369 7.65 12.30 12.23
CA CYS A 369 7.54 13.76 12.13
C CYS A 369 8.55 14.45 13.07
N SER A 370 9.13 15.53 12.60
CA SER A 370 9.92 16.42 13.47
C SER A 370 8.98 17.41 14.17
N ASN A 371 9.17 17.63 15.45
CA ASN A 371 8.41 18.59 16.24
C ASN A 371 8.79 20.03 15.93
#